data_c841d0987358e3856383efbef1f04103
#
_entry.id   c841d0987358e3856383efbef1f04103
#
_cell.length_a   1.000
_cell.length_b   1.000
_cell.length_c   1.000
_cell.angle_alpha   90.00
_cell.angle_beta   90.00
_cell.angle_gamma   90.00
#
_symmetry.space_group_name_H-M   'P 1'
#
loop_
_entity.id
_entity.type
_entity.pdbx_description
1 polymer ?
#
loop_
_entity_poly.entity_id
_entity_poly.type
_entity_poly.pdbx_seq_one_letter_code
_entity_poly.pdbx_strand_id
1 'polypeptide(L)'
;MNRHYIFLSFFIMLAGTVAFGSCAKSASVSNKQAYAEATPRAGSLKSAASTEDANTAVTDTADIQRPLDSTEAASAAATLERQLIKEGTLNFETHDITETRRHIESLVQKYGAYISQEDERATSFRIYQNMSVRIPKAHFDVFVTELSSGVKKIDEKSITVQDVTEEFIDSTARLAVKKETEQGYLRLLNQAKTIKDILDIQNELQDVRADIESIEGRLRYLKNSVHFSTLHISMYQEVEAAPGNGSLFMPVWEAIKGGVQVFAAVCIALLYGWVFIALGITAVIIILRLRKRRRKAG
;
A
#
# COMPACT_ATOMS: atom_id res chain seq x y z
N MET A 1 24.51 -18.34 -61.39
CA MET A 1 23.23 -17.63 -61.54
C MET A 1 22.67 -17.32 -60.17
N ASN A 2 22.24 -16.08 -59.91
CA ASN A 2 21.49 -15.63 -58.71
C ASN A 2 22.24 -15.01 -57.53
N ARG A 3 23.38 -14.37 -57.67
CA ARG A 3 23.92 -13.52 -56.57
C ARG A 3 23.82 -12.02 -56.83
N HIS A 4 23.45 -11.58 -58.01
CA HIS A 4 23.35 -10.16 -58.39
C HIS A 4 21.95 -9.55 -58.14
N TYR A 5 20.92 -10.35 -57.99
CA TYR A 5 19.55 -9.86 -57.72
C TYR A 5 19.28 -9.50 -56.26
N ILE A 6 20.07 -10.03 -55.32
CA ILE A 6 19.89 -9.75 -53.88
C ILE A 6 20.42 -8.36 -53.50
N PHE A 7 21.45 -7.86 -54.21
CA PHE A 7 22.00 -6.52 -53.94
C PHE A 7 21.15 -5.37 -54.54
N LEU A 8 20.41 -5.66 -55.60
CA LEU A 8 19.57 -4.63 -56.24
C LEU A 8 18.24 -4.46 -55.51
N SER A 9 17.76 -5.51 -54.84
CA SER A 9 16.52 -5.45 -54.03
C SER A 9 16.71 -4.70 -52.70
N PHE A 10 17.94 -4.68 -52.15
CA PHE A 10 18.22 -3.99 -50.87
C PHE A 10 18.39 -2.45 -51.03
N PHE A 11 18.67 -1.99 -52.24
CA PHE A 11 18.86 -0.54 -52.50
C PHE A 11 17.54 0.19 -52.83
N ILE A 12 16.49 -0.55 -53.20
CA ILE A 12 15.18 0.06 -53.54
C ILE A 12 14.30 0.17 -52.28
N MET A 13 14.61 -0.59 -51.18
CA MET A 13 13.81 -0.56 -49.94
C MET A 13 14.23 0.58 -48.99
N LEU A 14 15.32 1.30 -49.25
CA LEU A 14 15.82 2.38 -48.37
C LEU A 14 15.34 3.79 -48.78
N ALA A 15 14.52 3.92 -49.81
CA ALA A 15 14.08 5.23 -50.32
C ALA A 15 12.59 5.55 -50.04
N GLY A 16 11.88 4.74 -49.26
CA GLY A 16 10.42 4.79 -49.17
C GLY A 16 9.76 5.12 -47.81
N THR A 17 10.47 5.60 -46.78
CA THR A 17 9.82 5.94 -45.51
C THR A 17 10.24 7.29 -44.92
N VAL A 18 9.91 8.36 -45.63
CA VAL A 18 9.81 9.70 -45.02
C VAL A 18 8.51 10.30 -45.55
N ALA A 19 7.48 10.23 -44.75
CA ALA A 19 6.32 11.12 -44.60
C ALA A 19 5.11 10.38 -44.03
N PHE A 20 4.87 10.55 -42.73
CA PHE A 20 3.55 10.78 -42.19
C PHE A 20 3.70 11.15 -40.72
N GLY A 21 3.99 12.41 -40.50
CA GLY A 21 3.75 13.06 -39.23
C GLY A 21 2.26 13.31 -39.11
N SER A 22 1.56 12.60 -38.22
CA SER A 22 0.19 12.93 -37.84
C SER A 22 0.16 13.32 -36.37
N CYS A 23 -0.08 14.62 -36.18
CA CYS A 23 -0.40 15.26 -34.91
C CYS A 23 -1.66 14.64 -34.31
N ALA A 24 -1.54 13.89 -33.21
CA ALA A 24 -2.66 13.56 -32.33
C ALA A 24 -2.62 14.47 -31.13
N LYS A 25 -3.49 15.47 -31.15
CA LYS A 25 -3.78 16.42 -30.08
C LYS A 25 -4.63 15.71 -29.02
N SER A 26 -4.03 15.25 -27.93
CA SER A 26 -4.79 14.73 -26.79
C SER A 26 -5.36 15.90 -25.99
N ALA A 27 -6.69 15.99 -25.99
CA ALA A 27 -7.45 16.88 -25.13
C ALA A 27 -7.40 16.37 -23.70
N SER A 28 -6.75 17.12 -22.80
CA SER A 28 -6.84 16.95 -21.35
C SER A 28 -8.20 17.42 -20.86
N VAL A 29 -9.04 16.49 -20.46
CA VAL A 29 -10.26 16.82 -19.72
C VAL A 29 -9.86 17.12 -18.27
N SER A 30 -9.79 18.40 -17.94
CA SER A 30 -9.66 18.91 -16.59
C SER A 30 -11.00 18.77 -15.87
N ASN A 31 -11.14 17.75 -15.03
CA ASN A 31 -12.26 17.65 -14.09
C ASN A 31 -11.93 18.47 -12.83
N LYS A 32 -12.33 19.72 -12.84
CA LYS A 32 -12.31 20.62 -11.69
C LYS A 32 -13.53 20.30 -10.82
N GLN A 33 -13.40 19.40 -9.86
CA GLN A 33 -14.35 19.31 -8.77
C GLN A 33 -14.09 20.45 -7.78
N ALA A 34 -15.05 21.37 -7.74
CA ALA A 34 -15.12 22.45 -6.78
C ALA A 34 -15.43 21.87 -5.40
N TYR A 35 -14.48 21.90 -4.49
CA TYR A 35 -14.75 21.74 -3.07
C TYR A 35 -15.29 23.07 -2.54
N ALA A 36 -16.54 23.04 -2.14
CA ALA A 36 -17.18 24.13 -1.40
C ALA A 36 -16.55 24.20 -0.01
N GLU A 37 -15.84 25.27 0.23
CA GLU A 37 -15.25 25.67 1.50
C GLU A 37 -16.36 26.18 2.42
N ALA A 38 -16.78 25.40 3.39
CA ALA A 38 -17.67 25.81 4.46
C ALA A 38 -16.81 26.33 5.63
N THR A 39 -16.66 27.63 5.73
CA THR A 39 -16.08 28.30 6.89
C THR A 39 -17.04 28.26 8.07
N PRO A 40 -16.64 27.82 9.27
CA PRO A 40 -17.43 28.05 10.48
C PRO A 40 -17.19 29.47 10.98
N ARG A 41 -18.28 30.18 11.09
CA ARG A 41 -18.42 31.56 11.65
C ARG A 41 -18.07 31.54 13.13
N ALA A 42 -17.02 32.23 13.52
CA ALA A 42 -16.67 32.51 14.91
C ALA A 42 -17.71 33.36 15.55
N GLY A 43 -18.43 32.81 16.51
CA GLY A 43 -19.29 33.55 17.44
C GLY A 43 -18.48 34.00 18.65
N SER A 44 -18.14 35.28 18.67
CA SER A 44 -17.61 35.99 19.83
C SER A 44 -18.67 36.06 20.94
N LEU A 45 -18.35 35.49 22.11
CA LEU A 45 -19.02 35.83 23.35
C LEU A 45 -18.05 36.42 24.34
N LYS A 46 -18.36 37.66 24.71
CA LYS A 46 -17.68 38.57 25.59
C LYS A 46 -17.53 38.03 27.00
N SER A 47 -16.33 38.23 27.53
CA SER A 47 -15.94 38.33 28.93
C SER A 47 -16.86 39.22 29.74
N ALA A 48 -17.22 38.76 30.93
CA ALA A 48 -17.55 39.63 32.06
C ALA A 48 -16.81 39.12 33.29
N ALA A 49 -15.85 39.90 33.70
CA ALA A 49 -15.15 39.78 34.99
C ALA A 49 -16.11 40.23 36.11
N SER A 50 -16.02 39.57 37.24
CA SER A 50 -16.41 40.14 38.54
C SER A 50 -15.53 39.58 39.63
N THR A 51 -14.77 40.49 40.17
CA THR A 51 -13.96 40.46 41.41
C THR A 51 -14.87 40.52 42.62
N GLU A 52 -14.52 39.89 43.73
CA GLU A 52 -14.37 40.44 45.10
C GLU A 52 -14.47 39.31 46.13
N ASP A 53 -13.39 39.08 46.80
CA ASP A 53 -13.04 39.30 48.20
C ASP A 53 -14.09 38.88 49.26
N ALA A 54 -13.66 37.94 50.14
CA ALA A 54 -13.61 38.16 51.58
C ALA A 54 -13.04 36.95 52.32
N ASN A 55 -11.92 37.21 52.92
CA ASN A 55 -11.24 36.57 54.02
C ASN A 55 -12.14 36.48 55.26
N THR A 56 -12.24 35.29 55.89
CA THR A 56 -12.40 35.23 57.36
C THR A 56 -11.86 33.89 57.88
N ALA A 57 -10.81 33.98 58.63
CA ALA A 57 -10.27 32.94 59.48
C ALA A 57 -11.13 32.80 60.72
N VAL A 58 -11.46 31.60 61.13
CA VAL A 58 -11.63 31.26 62.58
C VAL A 58 -11.14 29.83 62.82
N THR A 59 -10.23 29.76 63.74
CA THR A 59 -9.66 28.68 64.51
C THR A 59 -10.70 27.85 65.20
N ASP A 60 -10.54 26.55 65.31
CA ASP A 60 -10.19 25.84 66.58
C ASP A 60 -10.81 24.42 66.63
N THR A 61 -9.97 23.52 66.96
CA THR A 61 -10.04 22.36 67.89
C THR A 61 -10.85 21.11 67.56
N ALA A 62 -10.06 20.10 67.74
CA ALA A 62 -10.33 18.77 68.34
C ALA A 62 -10.34 17.59 67.35
N ASP A 63 -9.20 16.99 67.20
CA ASP A 63 -8.76 15.68 67.66
C ASP A 63 -9.90 14.62 67.75
N ILE A 64 -10.06 13.84 66.67
CA ILE A 64 -10.52 12.43 66.71
C ILE A 64 -9.70 11.65 65.71
N GLN A 65 -8.50 11.22 66.17
CA GLN A 65 -7.79 10.10 65.54
C GLN A 65 -8.59 8.82 65.73
N ARG A 66 -9.26 8.40 64.65
CA ARG A 66 -9.75 7.04 64.51
C ARG A 66 -8.94 6.43 63.39
N PRO A 67 -8.10 5.42 63.59
CA PRO A 67 -7.49 4.67 62.53
C PRO A 67 -8.62 3.87 61.86
N LEU A 68 -9.12 4.34 60.77
CA LEU A 68 -9.87 3.50 59.86
C LEU A 68 -8.87 2.57 59.17
N ASP A 69 -8.95 1.33 59.53
CA ASP A 69 -8.32 0.22 58.80
C ASP A 69 -8.69 0.32 57.31
N SER A 70 -7.84 1.04 56.58
CA SER A 70 -7.97 1.24 55.11
C SER A 70 -7.43 0.05 54.31
N THR A 71 -7.15 -1.07 55.00
CA THR A 71 -6.49 -2.23 54.36
C THR A 71 -7.45 -3.24 53.78
N GLU A 72 -8.75 -3.19 54.16
CA GLU A 72 -9.74 -4.16 53.64
C GLU A 72 -10.58 -3.68 52.47
N ALA A 73 -10.66 -2.38 52.24
CA ALA A 73 -11.44 -1.83 51.11
C ALA A 73 -10.68 -1.87 49.77
N ALA A 74 -9.38 -2.09 49.78
CA ALA A 74 -8.56 -2.17 48.55
C ALA A 74 -8.53 -3.57 47.91
N SER A 75 -9.02 -4.63 48.66
CA SER A 75 -8.99 -6.01 48.15
C SER A 75 -10.27 -6.44 47.45
N ALA A 76 -11.32 -5.65 47.48
CA ALA A 76 -12.62 -5.96 46.86
C ALA A 76 -12.88 -5.17 45.55
N ALA A 77 -11.93 -4.38 45.07
CA ALA A 77 -11.94 -3.98 43.68
C ALA A 77 -11.65 -5.26 42.88
N ALA A 78 -12.72 -6.06 42.60
CA ALA A 78 -12.66 -7.11 41.61
C ALA A 78 -11.86 -6.56 40.43
N THR A 79 -10.72 -7.18 40.16
CA THR A 79 -9.83 -6.79 39.06
C THR A 79 -10.65 -6.99 37.78
N LEU A 80 -11.41 -5.95 37.39
CA LEU A 80 -12.12 -5.93 36.14
C LEU A 80 -11.02 -6.14 35.08
N GLU A 81 -10.99 -7.33 34.51
CA GLU A 81 -10.03 -7.68 33.48
C GLU A 81 -10.18 -6.65 32.34
N ARG A 82 -9.18 -5.80 32.20
CA ARG A 82 -9.23 -4.74 31.19
C ARG A 82 -9.31 -5.35 29.80
N GLN A 83 -10.28 -4.88 29.06
CA GLN A 83 -10.49 -5.27 27.67
C GLN A 83 -9.67 -4.33 26.78
N LEU A 84 -8.42 -4.72 26.49
CA LEU A 84 -7.47 -3.92 25.71
C LEU A 84 -7.35 -4.47 24.30
N ILE A 85 -7.56 -3.63 23.32
CA ILE A 85 -7.28 -3.90 21.90
C ILE A 85 -5.90 -3.34 21.60
N LYS A 86 -4.98 -4.18 21.10
CA LYS A 86 -3.67 -3.75 20.61
C LYS A 86 -3.64 -3.82 19.10
N GLU A 87 -3.23 -2.70 18.48
CA GLU A 87 -2.98 -2.60 17.04
C GLU A 87 -1.58 -2.07 16.82
N GLY A 88 -0.84 -2.70 15.91
CA GLY A 88 0.50 -2.30 15.54
C GLY A 88 0.61 -2.06 14.04
N THR A 89 1.49 -1.11 13.67
CA THR A 89 1.94 -0.89 12.29
C THR A 89 3.44 -1.00 12.28
N LEU A 90 3.98 -1.78 11.35
CA LEU A 90 5.40 -1.98 11.16
C LEU A 90 5.74 -1.85 9.67
N ASN A 91 6.45 -0.76 9.32
CA ASN A 91 6.91 -0.50 7.96
C ASN A 91 8.42 -0.64 7.92
N PHE A 92 8.96 -1.44 6.98
CA PHE A 92 10.40 -1.67 6.90
C PHE A 92 10.88 -2.06 5.50
N GLU A 93 12.17 -1.83 5.29
CA GLU A 93 12.92 -2.27 4.13
C GLU A 93 13.50 -3.67 4.38
N THR A 94 13.38 -4.55 3.38
CA THR A 94 13.99 -5.87 3.39
C THR A 94 14.93 -6.07 2.20
N HIS A 95 15.87 -7.00 2.32
CA HIS A 95 16.74 -7.42 1.21
C HIS A 95 16.03 -8.37 0.25
N ASP A 96 15.22 -9.29 0.79
CA ASP A 96 14.46 -10.28 0.04
C ASP A 96 13.08 -10.46 0.67
N ILE A 97 12.05 -10.08 -0.09
CA ILE A 97 10.66 -10.21 0.33
C ILE A 97 10.29 -11.69 0.53
N THR A 98 10.78 -12.57 -0.33
CA THR A 98 10.44 -14.00 -0.27
C THR A 98 10.98 -14.66 0.99
N GLU A 99 12.22 -14.33 1.38
CA GLU A 99 12.83 -14.81 2.61
C GLU A 99 12.14 -14.25 3.83
N THR A 100 11.90 -12.94 3.85
CA THR A 100 11.21 -12.26 4.96
C THR A 100 9.79 -12.80 5.13
N ARG A 101 9.07 -13.04 4.04
CA ARG A 101 7.74 -13.65 4.07
C ARG A 101 7.76 -15.04 4.73
N ARG A 102 8.71 -15.89 4.33
CA ARG A 102 8.87 -17.22 4.97
C ARG A 102 9.21 -17.10 6.46
N HIS A 103 10.02 -16.13 6.83
CA HIS A 103 10.32 -15.85 8.23
C HIS A 103 9.04 -15.46 8.99
N ILE A 104 8.22 -14.54 8.44
CA ILE A 104 6.93 -14.16 9.04
C ILE A 104 6.01 -15.38 9.16
N GLU A 105 5.91 -16.23 8.14
CA GLU A 105 5.12 -17.46 8.19
C GLU A 105 5.58 -18.41 9.31
N SER A 106 6.89 -18.54 9.51
CA SER A 106 7.43 -19.34 10.62
C SER A 106 7.06 -18.78 11.99
N LEU A 107 7.09 -17.45 12.15
CA LEU A 107 6.64 -16.79 13.37
C LEU A 107 5.14 -16.95 13.60
N VAL A 108 4.35 -16.84 12.54
CA VAL A 108 2.90 -17.04 12.56
C VAL A 108 2.57 -18.44 13.10
N GLN A 109 3.24 -19.47 12.60
CA GLN A 109 3.07 -20.84 13.10
C GLN A 109 3.55 -21.01 14.54
N LYS A 110 4.72 -20.46 14.88
CA LYS A 110 5.32 -20.54 16.22
C LYS A 110 4.43 -19.95 17.31
N TYR A 111 3.78 -18.83 17.03
CA TYR A 111 2.97 -18.09 18.01
C TYR A 111 1.44 -18.33 17.89
N GLY A 112 1.01 -19.25 17.03
CA GLY A 112 -0.41 -19.53 16.83
C GLY A 112 -1.18 -18.34 16.25
N ALA A 113 -0.49 -17.50 15.49
CA ALA A 113 -1.07 -16.38 14.77
C ALA A 113 -1.64 -16.84 13.42
N TYR A 114 -2.33 -15.96 12.72
CA TYR A 114 -2.76 -16.19 11.33
C TYR A 114 -2.74 -14.91 10.50
N ILE A 115 -2.51 -15.07 9.21
CA ILE A 115 -2.56 -13.98 8.24
C ILE A 115 -4.02 -13.81 7.82
N SER A 116 -4.57 -12.61 8.04
CA SER A 116 -5.95 -12.28 7.68
C SER A 116 -6.06 -11.64 6.28
N GLN A 117 -5.01 -10.96 5.86
CA GLN A 117 -4.94 -10.31 4.54
C GLN A 117 -3.49 -10.27 4.09
N GLU A 118 -3.27 -10.44 2.78
CA GLU A 118 -1.96 -10.33 2.13
C GLU A 118 -2.16 -9.73 0.74
N ASP A 119 -1.38 -8.68 0.44
CA ASP A 119 -1.39 -8.00 -0.85
C ASP A 119 0.06 -7.76 -1.29
N GLU A 120 0.35 -8.08 -2.55
CA GLU A 120 1.64 -7.81 -3.19
C GLU A 120 1.45 -6.84 -4.36
N ARG A 121 2.33 -5.85 -4.45
CA ARG A 121 2.35 -4.89 -5.55
C ARG A 121 3.77 -4.64 -6.01
N ALA A 122 4.05 -4.95 -7.26
CA ALA A 122 5.33 -4.66 -7.90
C ALA A 122 5.25 -3.36 -8.71
N THR A 123 6.28 -2.52 -8.57
CA THR A 123 6.54 -1.35 -9.41
C THR A 123 7.88 -1.52 -10.11
N SER A 124 8.24 -0.61 -11.00
CA SER A 124 9.53 -0.68 -11.75
C SER A 124 10.77 -0.61 -10.85
N PHE A 125 10.65 -0.08 -9.62
CA PHE A 125 11.77 0.19 -8.72
C PHE A 125 11.64 -0.50 -7.37
N ARG A 126 10.43 -0.94 -6.98
CA ARG A 126 10.15 -1.53 -5.67
C ARG A 126 9.06 -2.59 -5.77
N ILE A 127 9.21 -3.63 -4.98
CA ILE A 127 8.15 -4.58 -4.68
C ILE A 127 7.66 -4.25 -3.28
N TYR A 128 6.35 -4.10 -3.12
CA TYR A 128 5.70 -3.87 -1.83
C TYR A 128 4.89 -5.09 -1.47
N GLN A 129 4.95 -5.49 -0.22
CA GLN A 129 4.07 -6.51 0.32
C GLN A 129 3.45 -6.02 1.62
N ASN A 130 2.13 -6.03 1.68
CA ASN A 130 1.35 -5.65 2.84
C ASN A 130 0.67 -6.89 3.40
N MET A 131 0.76 -7.06 4.70
CA MET A 131 0.18 -8.20 5.40
C MET A 131 -0.52 -7.72 6.67
N SER A 132 -1.69 -8.28 6.98
CA SER A 132 -2.36 -8.10 8.26
C SER A 132 -2.32 -9.42 9.01
N VAL A 133 -1.62 -9.44 10.13
CA VAL A 133 -1.43 -10.62 10.95
C VAL A 133 -2.23 -10.48 12.24
N ARG A 134 -3.03 -11.49 12.57
CA ARG A 134 -3.75 -11.59 13.83
C ARG A 134 -2.98 -12.49 14.78
N ILE A 135 -2.57 -11.92 15.92
CA ILE A 135 -1.65 -12.54 16.88
C ILE A 135 -2.37 -12.64 18.24
N PRO A 136 -2.34 -13.79 18.92
CA PRO A 136 -2.87 -13.89 20.28
C PRO A 136 -2.26 -12.82 21.19
N LYS A 137 -3.09 -12.13 21.98
CA LYS A 137 -2.70 -11.00 22.87
C LYS A 137 -1.43 -11.29 23.67
N ALA A 138 -1.27 -12.52 24.16
CA ALA A 138 -0.13 -12.91 24.99
C ALA A 138 1.22 -12.90 24.24
N HIS A 139 1.21 -13.09 22.93
CA HIS A 139 2.42 -13.23 22.12
C HIS A 139 2.74 -12.01 21.24
N PHE A 140 1.89 -10.98 21.27
CA PHE A 140 2.02 -9.83 20.38
C PHE A 140 3.37 -9.10 20.54
N ASP A 141 3.76 -8.77 21.77
CA ASP A 141 4.97 -7.98 22.03
C ASP A 141 6.24 -8.76 21.64
N VAL A 142 6.25 -10.07 21.90
CA VAL A 142 7.38 -10.96 21.56
C VAL A 142 7.46 -11.12 20.04
N PHE A 143 6.33 -11.33 19.37
CA PHE A 143 6.24 -11.44 17.91
C PHE A 143 6.79 -10.19 17.23
N VAL A 144 6.34 -9.00 17.64
CA VAL A 144 6.81 -7.72 17.10
C VAL A 144 8.30 -7.53 17.33
N THR A 145 8.83 -7.93 18.48
CA THR A 145 10.25 -7.82 18.81
C THR A 145 11.08 -8.75 17.94
N GLU A 146 10.70 -10.02 17.82
CA GLU A 146 11.42 -11.02 17.03
C GLU A 146 11.40 -10.64 15.54
N LEU A 147 10.26 -10.21 15.01
CA LEU A 147 10.15 -9.72 13.63
C LEU A 147 11.04 -8.49 13.40
N SER A 148 11.03 -7.53 14.34
CA SER A 148 11.82 -6.30 14.21
C SER A 148 13.33 -6.55 14.23
N SER A 149 13.80 -7.64 14.83
CA SER A 149 15.24 -7.97 14.91
C SER A 149 15.81 -8.54 13.59
N GLY A 150 14.95 -9.06 12.71
CA GLY A 150 15.35 -9.68 11.44
C GLY A 150 15.29 -8.74 10.21
N VAL A 151 14.98 -7.47 10.38
CA VAL A 151 14.79 -6.52 9.27
C VAL A 151 15.99 -5.61 9.05
N LYS A 152 16.21 -5.20 7.80
CA LYS A 152 17.33 -4.32 7.41
C LYS A 152 17.20 -2.93 8.03
N LYS A 153 16.04 -2.32 7.90
CA LYS A 153 15.77 -0.95 8.36
C LYS A 153 14.28 -0.80 8.64
N ILE A 154 13.96 -0.34 9.84
CA ILE A 154 12.59 0.01 10.21
C ILE A 154 12.37 1.47 9.88
N ASP A 155 11.37 1.76 9.05
CA ASP A 155 10.96 3.12 8.71
C ASP A 155 9.93 3.66 9.69
N GLU A 156 9.00 2.79 10.11
CA GLU A 156 7.96 3.15 11.08
C GLU A 156 7.60 1.95 11.94
N LYS A 157 7.46 2.19 13.24
CA LYS A 157 6.90 1.23 14.20
C LYS A 157 5.97 1.98 15.13
N SER A 158 4.68 1.69 15.05
CA SER A 158 3.65 2.27 15.91
C SER A 158 2.86 1.17 16.59
N ILE A 159 2.60 1.30 17.88
CA ILE A 159 1.74 0.39 18.64
C ILE A 159 0.73 1.23 19.39
N THR A 160 -0.55 1.02 19.11
CA THR A 160 -1.67 1.68 19.76
C THR A 160 -2.39 0.68 20.66
N VAL A 161 -2.73 1.10 21.87
CA VAL A 161 -3.52 0.31 22.81
C VAL A 161 -4.78 1.08 23.13
N GLN A 162 -5.92 0.50 22.83
CA GLN A 162 -7.24 1.06 23.12
C GLN A 162 -7.89 0.28 24.26
N ASP A 163 -8.27 0.97 25.31
CA ASP A 163 -9.08 0.40 26.38
C ASP A 163 -10.56 0.47 26.00
N VAL A 164 -11.18 -0.69 25.83
CA VAL A 164 -12.59 -0.81 25.46
C VAL A 164 -13.43 -1.42 26.57
N THR A 165 -12.91 -1.42 27.80
CA THR A 165 -13.57 -2.03 28.96
C THR A 165 -14.94 -1.40 29.21
N GLU A 166 -15.02 -0.07 29.20
CA GLU A 166 -16.29 0.66 29.40
C GLU A 166 -17.29 0.32 28.28
N GLU A 167 -16.85 0.38 27.02
CA GLU A 167 -17.72 0.07 25.88
C GLU A 167 -18.25 -1.37 25.94
N PHE A 168 -17.39 -2.31 26.38
CA PHE A 168 -17.77 -3.72 26.51
C PHE A 168 -18.83 -3.91 27.60
N ILE A 169 -18.66 -3.26 28.77
CA ILE A 169 -19.60 -3.33 29.88
C ILE A 169 -20.93 -2.69 29.48
N ASP A 170 -20.91 -1.47 28.91
CA ASP A 170 -22.12 -0.77 28.46
C ASP A 170 -22.89 -1.59 27.43
N SER A 171 -22.21 -2.10 26.42
CA SER A 171 -22.83 -2.92 25.38
C SER A 171 -23.43 -4.21 25.96
N THR A 172 -22.78 -4.80 26.95
CA THR A 172 -23.29 -6.01 27.63
C THR A 172 -24.56 -5.71 28.45
N ALA A 173 -24.55 -4.59 29.19
CA ALA A 173 -25.72 -4.16 29.95
C ALA A 173 -26.90 -3.82 29.03
N ARG A 174 -26.62 -3.07 27.93
CA ARG A 174 -27.64 -2.73 26.92
C ARG A 174 -28.24 -3.96 26.25
N LEU A 175 -27.41 -4.96 25.95
CA LEU A 175 -27.89 -6.23 25.40
C LEU A 175 -28.85 -6.93 26.36
N ALA A 176 -28.54 -6.95 27.66
CA ALA A 176 -29.41 -7.56 28.68
C ALA A 176 -30.78 -6.88 28.71
N VAL A 177 -30.82 -5.53 28.74
CA VAL A 177 -32.07 -4.75 28.73
C VAL A 177 -32.88 -5.02 27.44
N LYS A 178 -32.23 -5.05 26.26
CA LYS A 178 -32.93 -5.34 25.01
C LYS A 178 -33.52 -6.74 24.96
N LYS A 179 -32.81 -7.74 25.48
CA LYS A 179 -33.33 -9.11 25.61
C LYS A 179 -34.51 -9.21 26.58
N GLU A 180 -34.49 -8.46 27.68
CA GLU A 180 -35.65 -8.37 28.59
C GLU A 180 -36.85 -7.70 27.90
N THR A 181 -36.62 -6.65 27.13
CA THR A 181 -37.63 -5.99 26.30
C THR A 181 -38.25 -6.95 25.29
N GLU A 182 -37.43 -7.75 24.59
CA GLU A 182 -37.92 -8.79 23.69
C GLU A 182 -38.83 -9.76 24.38
N GLN A 183 -38.43 -10.23 25.56
CA GLN A 183 -39.27 -11.13 26.36
C GLN A 183 -40.59 -10.47 26.80
N GLY A 184 -40.56 -9.16 27.07
CA GLY A 184 -41.74 -8.33 27.32
C GLY A 184 -42.73 -8.36 26.14
N TYR A 185 -42.24 -8.03 24.95
CA TYR A 185 -43.06 -8.04 23.72
C TYR A 185 -43.60 -9.44 23.41
N LEU A 186 -42.83 -10.51 23.62
CA LEU A 186 -43.32 -11.88 23.44
C LEU A 186 -44.46 -12.21 24.37
N ARG A 187 -44.42 -11.74 25.64
CA ARG A 187 -45.54 -11.91 26.59
C ARG A 187 -46.78 -11.13 26.13
N LEU A 188 -46.59 -9.88 25.65
CA LEU A 188 -47.68 -9.09 25.10
C LEU A 188 -48.31 -9.72 23.87
N LEU A 189 -47.49 -10.26 22.97
CA LEU A 189 -47.97 -10.95 21.77
C LEU A 189 -48.88 -12.13 22.11
N ASN A 190 -48.56 -12.89 23.16
CA ASN A 190 -49.40 -14.01 23.64
C ASN A 190 -50.72 -13.54 24.26
N GLN A 191 -50.83 -12.28 24.64
CA GLN A 191 -52.05 -11.69 25.24
C GLN A 191 -52.89 -10.87 24.24
N ALA A 192 -52.31 -10.56 23.08
CA ALA A 192 -52.96 -9.76 22.03
C ALA A 192 -54.20 -10.49 21.49
N LYS A 193 -55.30 -9.71 21.34
CA LYS A 193 -56.58 -10.26 20.86
C LYS A 193 -56.99 -9.72 19.48
N THR A 194 -56.41 -8.61 19.07
CA THR A 194 -56.75 -8.02 17.76
C THR A 194 -55.59 -8.20 16.78
N ILE A 195 -55.93 -8.32 15.52
CA ILE A 195 -54.93 -8.45 14.42
C ILE A 195 -54.04 -7.21 14.40
N LYS A 196 -54.61 -6.04 14.67
CA LYS A 196 -53.85 -4.77 14.72
C LYS A 196 -52.79 -4.82 15.83
N ASP A 197 -53.14 -5.20 17.04
CA ASP A 197 -52.19 -5.27 18.18
C ASP A 197 -51.08 -6.28 17.88
N ILE A 198 -51.43 -7.40 17.24
CA ILE A 198 -50.47 -8.42 16.83
C ILE A 198 -49.45 -7.85 15.84
N LEU A 199 -49.89 -7.13 14.80
CA LEU A 199 -49.03 -6.50 13.81
C LEU A 199 -48.14 -5.42 14.42
N ASP A 200 -48.69 -4.57 15.27
CA ASP A 200 -47.95 -3.50 15.95
C ASP A 200 -46.85 -4.10 16.84
N ILE A 201 -47.18 -5.13 17.67
CA ILE A 201 -46.19 -5.82 18.49
C ILE A 201 -45.11 -6.54 17.66
N GLN A 202 -45.50 -7.14 16.51
CA GLN A 202 -44.54 -7.80 15.64
C GLN A 202 -43.54 -6.81 15.03
N ASN A 203 -43.97 -5.61 14.64
CA ASN A 203 -43.09 -4.58 14.14
C ASN A 203 -42.06 -4.18 15.23
N GLU A 204 -42.54 -3.85 16.45
CA GLU A 204 -41.66 -3.51 17.57
C GLU A 204 -40.69 -4.67 17.91
N LEU A 205 -41.15 -5.92 17.83
CA LEU A 205 -40.32 -7.09 18.06
C LEU A 205 -39.20 -7.23 17.02
N GLN A 206 -39.50 -6.92 15.74
CA GLN A 206 -38.49 -6.91 14.69
C GLN A 206 -37.42 -5.86 14.93
N ASP A 207 -37.82 -4.65 15.35
CA ASP A 207 -36.88 -3.55 15.66
C ASP A 207 -35.98 -3.91 16.86
N VAL A 208 -36.55 -4.46 17.93
CA VAL A 208 -35.78 -4.91 19.08
C VAL A 208 -34.81 -6.03 18.71
N ARG A 209 -35.20 -6.97 17.86
CA ARG A 209 -34.32 -8.04 17.38
C ARG A 209 -33.17 -7.51 16.53
N ALA A 210 -33.43 -6.56 15.65
CA ALA A 210 -32.38 -5.90 14.87
C ALA A 210 -31.35 -5.20 15.78
N ASP A 211 -31.81 -4.53 16.85
CA ASP A 211 -30.95 -3.93 17.84
C ASP A 211 -30.10 -4.99 18.58
N ILE A 212 -30.71 -6.09 19.02
CA ILE A 212 -30.02 -7.20 19.69
C ILE A 212 -28.93 -7.74 18.78
N GLU A 213 -29.22 -8.05 17.51
CA GLU A 213 -28.27 -8.57 16.56
C GLU A 213 -27.09 -7.62 16.34
N SER A 214 -27.37 -6.32 16.26
CA SER A 214 -26.37 -5.27 16.12
C SER A 214 -25.42 -5.23 17.32
N ILE A 215 -25.96 -5.22 18.55
CA ILE A 215 -25.18 -5.20 19.78
C ILE A 215 -24.37 -6.49 19.95
N GLU A 216 -24.96 -7.64 19.66
CA GLU A 216 -24.24 -8.93 19.68
C GLU A 216 -23.11 -8.98 18.65
N GLY A 217 -23.32 -8.42 17.47
CA GLY A 217 -22.29 -8.25 16.44
C GLY A 217 -21.12 -7.40 16.95
N ARG A 218 -21.41 -6.27 17.59
CA ARG A 218 -20.40 -5.40 18.19
C ARG A 218 -19.63 -6.10 19.31
N LEU A 219 -20.31 -6.78 20.21
CA LEU A 219 -19.67 -7.55 21.29
C LEU A 219 -18.78 -8.67 20.77
N ARG A 220 -19.18 -9.38 19.71
CA ARG A 220 -18.32 -10.39 19.06
C ARG A 220 -17.07 -9.76 18.49
N TYR A 221 -17.19 -8.61 17.82
CA TYR A 221 -16.04 -7.86 17.30
C TYR A 221 -15.09 -7.46 18.44
N LEU A 222 -15.58 -6.84 19.51
CA LEU A 222 -14.78 -6.43 20.66
C LEU A 222 -14.05 -7.64 21.30
N LYS A 223 -14.76 -8.72 21.56
CA LYS A 223 -14.16 -9.97 22.07
C LYS A 223 -13.04 -10.48 21.20
N ASN A 224 -13.27 -10.56 19.90
CA ASN A 224 -12.26 -11.04 18.97
C ASN A 224 -11.04 -10.11 18.92
N SER A 225 -11.26 -8.78 18.94
CA SER A 225 -10.18 -7.79 18.91
C SER A 225 -9.37 -7.73 20.21
N VAL A 226 -9.98 -8.06 21.35
CA VAL A 226 -9.28 -8.20 22.63
C VAL A 226 -8.45 -9.49 22.68
N HIS A 227 -8.96 -10.59 22.12
CA HIS A 227 -8.24 -11.86 22.10
C HIS A 227 -7.07 -11.87 21.10
N PHE A 228 -7.25 -11.23 19.96
CA PHE A 228 -6.26 -11.16 18.88
C PHE A 228 -5.88 -9.71 18.58
N SER A 229 -4.63 -9.38 18.85
CA SER A 229 -4.04 -8.12 18.41
C SER A 229 -3.79 -8.15 16.92
N THR A 230 -3.87 -7.00 16.27
CA THR A 230 -3.61 -6.86 14.82
C THR A 230 -2.26 -6.22 14.60
N LEU A 231 -1.44 -6.81 13.74
CA LEU A 231 -0.21 -6.21 13.26
C LEU A 231 -0.30 -5.99 11.75
N HIS A 232 -0.28 -4.73 11.33
CA HIS A 232 -0.15 -4.35 9.93
C HIS A 232 1.33 -4.26 9.57
N ILE A 233 1.77 -5.13 8.69
CA ILE A 233 3.14 -5.21 8.21
C ILE A 233 3.15 -4.68 6.78
N SER A 234 3.96 -3.66 6.52
CA SER A 234 4.24 -3.16 5.19
C SER A 234 5.74 -3.27 4.94
N MET A 235 6.12 -4.16 4.06
CA MET A 235 7.53 -4.35 3.70
C MET A 235 7.76 -4.04 2.23
N TYR A 236 8.95 -3.52 1.94
CA TYR A 236 9.35 -3.27 0.57
C TYR A 236 10.81 -3.67 0.33
N GLN A 237 11.05 -4.09 -0.90
CA GLN A 237 12.36 -4.38 -1.44
C GLN A 237 12.64 -3.43 -2.59
N GLU A 238 13.81 -2.78 -2.56
CA GLU A 238 14.28 -2.03 -3.71
C GLU A 238 14.78 -3.01 -4.77
N VAL A 239 14.18 -2.96 -5.93
CA VAL A 239 14.66 -3.69 -7.09
C VAL A 239 15.65 -2.76 -7.80
N GLU A 240 16.93 -3.18 -7.88
CA GLU A 240 17.83 -2.50 -8.79
C GLU A 240 17.15 -2.50 -10.15
N ALA A 241 16.76 -1.31 -10.63
CA ALA A 241 16.24 -1.18 -11.97
C ALA A 241 17.25 -1.87 -12.86
N ALA A 242 16.87 -3.00 -13.48
CA ALA A 242 17.66 -3.54 -14.58
C ALA A 242 18.03 -2.31 -15.42
N PRO A 243 19.29 -2.10 -15.81
CA PRO A 243 19.72 -0.88 -16.48
C PRO A 243 18.81 -0.68 -17.70
N GLY A 244 17.63 -0.24 -17.44
CA GLY A 244 16.61 0.13 -18.42
C GLY A 244 17.11 1.40 -19.03
N ASN A 245 17.44 1.36 -20.28
CA ASN A 245 17.60 2.38 -21.33
C ASN A 245 17.65 3.87 -20.93
N GLY A 246 17.85 4.22 -19.66
CA GLY A 246 17.94 5.60 -19.16
C GLY A 246 19.36 6.13 -19.00
N SER A 247 20.37 5.26 -19.02
CA SER A 247 21.76 5.70 -19.15
C SER A 247 22.04 5.96 -20.62
N LEU A 248 21.91 7.20 -21.02
CA LEU A 248 22.29 7.66 -22.36
C LEU A 248 23.75 7.31 -22.72
N PHE A 249 24.58 6.96 -21.74
CA PHE A 249 25.97 6.56 -21.92
C PHE A 249 26.14 5.10 -22.39
N MET A 250 25.24 4.16 -22.02
CA MET A 250 25.34 2.77 -22.50
C MET A 250 25.08 2.62 -24.00
N PRO A 251 23.99 3.16 -24.56
CA PRO A 251 23.81 3.12 -26.01
C PRO A 251 24.88 3.93 -26.77
N VAL A 252 25.46 5.00 -26.17
CA VAL A 252 26.56 5.74 -26.75
C VAL A 252 27.84 4.90 -26.82
N TRP A 253 28.16 4.12 -25.79
CA TRP A 253 29.33 3.25 -25.78
C TRP A 253 29.21 2.09 -26.77
N GLU A 254 28.02 1.49 -26.88
CA GLU A 254 27.75 0.47 -27.90
C GLU A 254 27.75 1.07 -29.32
N ALA A 255 27.20 2.27 -29.49
CA ALA A 255 27.24 2.98 -30.76
C ALA A 255 28.68 3.34 -31.19
N ILE A 256 29.55 3.72 -30.25
CA ILE A 256 30.98 3.96 -30.51
C ILE A 256 31.67 2.65 -30.92
N LYS A 257 31.44 1.54 -30.23
CA LYS A 257 31.99 0.23 -30.62
C LYS A 257 31.49 -0.22 -31.99
N GLY A 258 30.19 -0.06 -32.26
CA GLY A 258 29.61 -0.33 -33.58
C GLY A 258 30.17 0.56 -34.65
N GLY A 259 30.34 1.86 -34.37
CA GLY A 259 30.95 2.84 -35.28
C GLY A 259 32.39 2.51 -35.67
N VAL A 260 33.21 2.09 -34.73
CA VAL A 260 34.59 1.65 -34.97
C VAL A 260 34.64 0.42 -35.89
N GLN A 261 33.74 -0.54 -35.72
CA GLN A 261 33.66 -1.71 -36.61
C GLN A 261 33.25 -1.35 -38.03
N VAL A 262 32.26 -0.47 -38.18
CA VAL A 262 31.84 0.01 -39.50
C VAL A 262 32.94 0.82 -40.15
N PHE A 263 33.63 1.68 -39.43
CA PHE A 263 34.78 2.43 -39.93
C PHE A 263 35.91 1.53 -40.39
N ALA A 264 36.26 0.51 -39.59
CA ALA A 264 37.27 -0.49 -39.96
C ALA A 264 36.85 -1.26 -41.24
N ALA A 265 35.59 -1.64 -41.37
CA ALA A 265 35.07 -2.30 -42.56
C ALA A 265 35.14 -1.41 -43.81
N VAL A 266 34.86 -0.12 -43.69
CA VAL A 266 34.99 0.86 -44.80
C VAL A 266 36.45 1.04 -45.19
N CYS A 267 37.36 1.15 -44.22
CA CYS A 267 38.81 1.24 -44.51
C CYS A 267 39.32 -0.02 -45.25
N ILE A 268 38.89 -1.19 -44.82
CA ILE A 268 39.23 -2.47 -45.47
C ILE A 268 38.67 -2.51 -46.90
N ALA A 269 37.42 -2.10 -47.10
CA ALA A 269 36.80 -2.03 -48.42
C ALA A 269 37.50 -1.04 -49.36
N LEU A 270 38.01 0.07 -48.87
CA LEU A 270 38.83 1.00 -49.63
C LEU A 270 40.19 0.43 -50.00
N LEU A 271 40.84 -0.31 -49.06
CA LEU A 271 42.11 -0.98 -49.28
C LEU A 271 42.02 -2.08 -50.38
N TYR A 272 40.91 -2.80 -50.44
CA TYR A 272 40.68 -3.77 -51.49
C TYR A 272 40.12 -3.19 -52.78
N GLY A 273 39.38 -2.10 -52.68
CA GLY A 273 38.70 -1.46 -53.82
C GLY A 273 39.67 -0.85 -54.84
N TRP A 274 40.88 -0.36 -54.44
CA TRP A 274 41.85 0.25 -55.35
C TRP A 274 42.33 -0.69 -56.45
N VAL A 275 42.37 -2.04 -56.13
CA VAL A 275 42.76 -3.07 -57.12
C VAL A 275 41.76 -3.09 -58.27
N PHE A 276 40.47 -3.00 -57.99
CA PHE A 276 39.43 -2.96 -59.02
C PHE A 276 39.48 -1.66 -59.85
N ILE A 277 39.83 -0.54 -59.22
CA ILE A 277 40.03 0.75 -59.91
C ILE A 277 41.23 0.65 -60.86
N ALA A 278 42.34 0.10 -60.41
CA ALA A 278 43.53 -0.11 -61.23
C ALA A 278 43.26 -1.04 -62.43
N LEU A 279 42.51 -2.13 -62.20
CA LEU A 279 42.09 -3.04 -63.26
C LEU A 279 41.16 -2.37 -64.27
N GLY A 280 40.23 -1.54 -63.80
CA GLY A 280 39.37 -0.75 -64.65
C GLY A 280 40.12 0.25 -65.53
N ILE A 281 41.07 0.98 -64.95
CA ILE A 281 41.92 1.93 -65.68
C ILE A 281 42.76 1.21 -66.75
N THR A 282 43.38 0.06 -66.41
CA THR A 282 44.16 -0.70 -67.38
C THR A 282 43.28 -1.26 -68.49
N ALA A 283 42.10 -1.70 -68.25
CA ALA A 283 41.15 -2.17 -69.26
C ALA A 283 40.73 -1.00 -70.22
N VAL A 284 40.45 0.17 -69.66
CA VAL A 284 40.12 1.39 -70.47
C VAL A 284 41.33 1.80 -71.38
N ILE A 285 42.53 1.72 -70.82
CA ILE A 285 43.74 2.06 -71.61
C ILE A 285 43.91 1.06 -72.76
N ILE A 286 43.72 -0.21 -72.54
CA ILE A 286 43.78 -1.28 -73.53
C ILE A 286 42.74 -1.04 -74.63
N ILE A 287 41.49 -0.76 -74.24
CA ILE A 287 40.41 -0.45 -75.21
C ILE A 287 40.75 0.75 -76.07
N LEU A 288 41.22 1.82 -75.42
CA LEU A 288 41.60 3.04 -76.16
C LEU A 288 42.79 2.79 -77.14
N ARG A 289 43.79 1.98 -76.73
CA ARG A 289 44.88 1.57 -77.62
C ARG A 289 44.41 0.70 -78.79
N LEU A 290 43.49 -0.21 -78.54
CA LEU A 290 42.94 -1.03 -79.61
C LEU A 290 42.06 -0.23 -80.56
N ARG A 291 41.30 0.75 -80.10
CA ARG A 291 40.52 1.67 -80.91
C ARG A 291 41.43 2.57 -81.75
N LYS A 292 42.59 3.06 -81.22
CA LYS A 292 43.56 3.87 -81.92
C LYS A 292 44.30 3.08 -83.00
N ARG A 293 44.56 1.77 -82.77
CA ARG A 293 45.12 0.86 -83.76
C ARG A 293 44.18 0.61 -84.93
N ARG A 294 42.87 0.43 -84.65
CA ARG A 294 41.89 0.21 -85.72
C ARG A 294 41.62 1.46 -86.58
N ARG A 295 41.86 2.70 -86.06
CA ARG A 295 41.76 3.95 -86.83
C ARG A 295 42.96 4.25 -87.65
N LYS A 296 44.07 3.54 -87.51
CA LYS A 296 45.27 3.69 -88.36
C LYS A 296 45.41 2.65 -89.47
N ALA A 297 44.49 1.68 -89.51
CA ALA A 297 44.48 0.59 -90.47
C ALA A 297 43.29 0.64 -91.45
N GLY A 298 42.52 1.73 -91.47
CA GLY A 298 41.48 2.04 -92.43
C GLY A 298 41.87 3.45 -93.04
#